data_31d7dda70202af4eda3dbd64215e518b
#
_entry.id   31d7dda70202af4eda3dbd64215e518b
#
_cell.length_a   1.000
_cell.length_b   1.000
_cell.length_c   1.000
_cell.angle_alpha   90.00
_cell.angle_beta   90.00
_cell.angle_gamma   90.00
#
_symmetry.space_group_name_H-M   'P 1'
#
loop_
_entity.id
_entity.type
_entity.pdbx_description
1 polymer ?
#
loop_
_entity_poly.entity_id
_entity_poly.type
_entity_poly.pdbx_seq_one_letter_code
_entity_poly.pdbx_strand_id
1 'polypeptide(L)'
;MLLEMIDAVKPQLKLAQQFKAWVIPLDSFKLVARKEGLVKEINYRPSRQNKIKHRYKMMTDAQRKVYRKAIQAKDYHLSDDLPMAQKADVWETAYQFVQYQWVAKKLELKDYRQQSFDVLRARSGFKDKGSIAELSEGKNPIRAHESKRLVMGTGERNGEMFEKLELRPAYQSLTDNDYGLIKGAQINFLNQEWRYYNERDKLVLHEFDILNIRSISPIDVMFKPTSFQLDLNVNRWQNPSDESEHYVGSFMVGGGGAFDFSENLRLFALVNNRLGYGGGIAHNSYGALSLDLGALFSWNNWRALFEIEPQIATQKNFQQIKYNGEINYIITKDWSIALGGEFIDANGKNTQEYSLGLRYYF
;
A
#
# COMPACT_ATOMS: atom_id res chain seq x y z
N MET A 1 -19.43 12.08 -12.60
CA MET A 1 -19.92 13.33 -11.97
C MET A 1 -18.97 14.52 -12.16
N LEU A 2 -17.74 14.56 -11.60
CA LEU A 2 -16.85 15.74 -11.76
C LEU A 2 -16.51 16.04 -13.23
N LEU A 3 -16.08 15.05 -14.00
CA LEU A 3 -15.75 15.21 -15.42
C LEU A 3 -16.96 15.62 -16.26
N GLU A 4 -18.14 15.07 -15.98
CA GLU A 4 -19.40 15.44 -16.62
C GLU A 4 -19.77 16.90 -16.35
N MET A 5 -19.52 17.40 -15.14
CA MET A 5 -19.73 18.81 -14.82
C MET A 5 -18.81 19.74 -15.62
N ILE A 6 -17.55 19.33 -15.83
CA ILE A 6 -16.62 20.09 -16.68
C ILE A 6 -17.07 20.03 -18.14
N ASP A 7 -17.49 18.85 -18.62
CA ASP A 7 -17.99 18.66 -19.98
C ASP A 7 -19.29 19.46 -20.23
N ALA A 8 -20.15 19.63 -19.22
CA ALA A 8 -21.34 20.47 -19.34
C ALA A 8 -21.01 21.94 -19.62
N VAL A 9 -19.90 22.45 -19.09
CA VAL A 9 -19.41 23.83 -19.32
C VAL A 9 -18.57 23.96 -20.58
N LYS A 10 -17.79 22.90 -20.88
CA LYS A 10 -16.88 22.84 -22.03
C LYS A 10 -17.07 21.51 -22.81
N PRO A 11 -18.18 21.34 -23.56
CA PRO A 11 -18.55 20.06 -24.21
C PRO A 11 -17.50 19.52 -25.18
N GLN A 12 -16.68 20.39 -25.76
CA GLN A 12 -15.61 20.03 -26.69
C GLN A 12 -14.51 19.17 -26.05
N LEU A 13 -14.38 19.16 -24.73
CA LEU A 13 -13.32 18.42 -24.02
C LEU A 13 -13.59 16.92 -23.95
N LYS A 14 -14.85 16.52 -23.88
CA LYS A 14 -15.30 15.11 -23.84
C LYS A 14 -14.53 14.27 -22.84
N LEU A 15 -14.29 14.81 -21.63
CA LEU A 15 -13.45 14.17 -20.61
C LEU A 15 -14.07 12.88 -20.07
N ALA A 16 -15.38 12.89 -19.79
CA ALA A 16 -16.09 11.73 -19.28
C ALA A 16 -16.08 10.55 -20.27
N GLN A 17 -16.08 10.82 -21.57
CA GLN A 17 -16.07 9.80 -22.63
C GLN A 17 -14.74 9.04 -22.75
N GLN A 18 -13.66 9.54 -22.12
CA GLN A 18 -12.36 8.87 -22.13
C GLN A 18 -12.32 7.65 -21.21
N PHE A 19 -13.29 7.52 -20.30
CA PHE A 19 -13.43 6.38 -19.39
C PHE A 19 -14.64 5.54 -19.81
N LYS A 20 -14.38 4.33 -20.33
CA LYS A 20 -15.45 3.47 -20.87
C LYS A 20 -16.02 2.46 -19.88
N ALA A 21 -15.19 1.92 -18.98
CA ALA A 21 -15.58 0.82 -18.09
C ALA A 21 -15.51 1.22 -16.61
N TRP A 22 -14.40 1.83 -16.17
CA TRP A 22 -14.20 2.30 -14.80
C TRP A 22 -13.39 3.59 -14.79
N VAL A 23 -13.44 4.30 -13.68
CA VAL A 23 -12.70 5.54 -13.46
C VAL A 23 -11.82 5.39 -12.25
N ILE A 24 -10.50 5.52 -12.42
CA ILE A 24 -9.56 5.65 -11.33
C ILE A 24 -9.48 7.13 -10.99
N PRO A 25 -9.74 7.54 -9.71
CA PRO A 25 -9.73 8.95 -9.34
C PRO A 25 -8.45 9.69 -9.74
N LEU A 26 -7.29 9.06 -9.59
CA LEU A 26 -6.02 9.66 -9.98
C LEU A 26 -5.92 9.91 -11.49
N ASP A 27 -6.42 8.99 -12.32
CA ASP A 27 -6.40 9.15 -13.78
C ASP A 27 -7.31 10.30 -14.22
N SER A 28 -8.46 10.50 -13.56
CA SER A 28 -9.31 11.65 -13.82
C SER A 28 -8.62 12.98 -13.45
N PHE A 29 -7.86 13.02 -12.35
CA PHE A 29 -7.04 14.18 -12.00
C PHE A 29 -5.93 14.43 -13.02
N LYS A 30 -5.20 13.39 -13.43
CA LYS A 30 -4.16 13.50 -14.45
C LYS A 30 -4.73 14.00 -15.79
N LEU A 31 -5.89 13.48 -16.19
CA LEU A 31 -6.57 13.89 -17.41
C LEU A 31 -6.89 15.39 -17.40
N VAL A 32 -7.48 15.88 -16.31
CA VAL A 32 -7.80 17.32 -16.17
C VAL A 32 -6.53 18.16 -16.12
N ALA A 33 -5.50 17.73 -15.37
CA ALA A 33 -4.25 18.48 -15.21
C ALA A 33 -3.44 18.59 -16.51
N ARG A 34 -3.58 17.63 -17.43
CA ARG A 34 -2.90 17.63 -18.75
C ARG A 34 -3.61 18.50 -19.79
N LYS A 35 -4.85 18.91 -19.54
CA LYS A 35 -5.59 19.77 -20.48
C LYS A 35 -5.22 21.22 -20.27
N GLU A 36 -4.62 21.83 -21.30
CA GLU A 36 -4.23 23.21 -21.29
C GLU A 36 -5.41 24.14 -20.96
N GLY A 37 -5.16 25.12 -20.10
CA GLY A 37 -6.14 26.12 -19.70
C GLY A 37 -7.27 25.64 -18.77
N LEU A 38 -7.23 24.37 -18.28
CA LEU A 38 -8.19 23.90 -17.29
C LEU A 38 -7.73 24.12 -15.85
N VAL A 39 -6.45 23.97 -15.58
CA VAL A 39 -5.87 24.13 -14.24
C VAL A 39 -5.04 25.40 -14.20
N LYS A 40 -5.48 26.37 -13.39
CA LYS A 40 -4.78 27.63 -13.19
C LYS A 40 -3.66 27.49 -12.15
N GLU A 41 -3.92 26.75 -11.09
CA GLU A 41 -3.02 26.63 -9.95
C GLU A 41 -3.22 25.29 -9.23
N ILE A 42 -2.14 24.71 -8.71
CA ILE A 42 -2.15 23.53 -7.89
C ILE A 42 -1.63 23.87 -6.51
N ASN A 43 -2.51 23.79 -5.50
CA ASN A 43 -2.17 24.06 -4.11
C ASN A 43 -2.04 22.75 -3.33
N TYR A 44 -0.87 22.48 -2.77
CA TYR A 44 -0.67 21.37 -1.87
C TYR A 44 -1.19 21.67 -0.47
N ARG A 45 -2.10 20.84 0.00
CA ARG A 45 -2.62 20.91 1.36
C ARG A 45 -2.32 19.61 2.10
N PRO A 46 -1.27 19.57 2.95
CA PRO A 46 -0.94 18.37 3.68
C PRO A 46 -2.08 17.93 4.61
N SER A 47 -2.28 16.62 4.71
CA SER A 47 -3.24 16.08 5.66
C SER A 47 -2.85 16.44 7.09
N ARG A 48 -3.83 16.52 7.99
CA ARG A 48 -3.58 16.78 9.40
C ARG A 48 -2.66 15.73 10.01
N GLN A 49 -2.82 14.47 9.64
CA GLN A 49 -1.94 13.40 10.08
C GLN A 49 -0.48 13.63 9.66
N ASN A 50 -0.23 14.02 8.40
CA ASN A 50 1.10 14.32 7.92
C ASN A 50 1.73 15.52 8.64
N LYS A 51 0.93 16.56 8.91
CA LYS A 51 1.40 17.71 9.73
C LYS A 51 1.83 17.29 11.12
N ILE A 52 1.02 16.47 11.81
CA ILE A 52 1.34 15.97 13.16
C ILE A 52 2.61 15.13 13.13
N LYS A 53 2.71 14.17 12.20
CA LYS A 53 3.91 13.31 12.05
C LYS A 53 5.17 14.12 11.77
N HIS A 54 5.09 15.10 10.86
CA HIS A 54 6.20 15.98 10.55
C HIS A 54 6.66 16.77 11.80
N ARG A 55 5.73 17.44 12.48
CA ARG A 55 6.05 18.23 13.69
C ARG A 55 6.64 17.34 14.78
N TYR A 56 6.08 16.15 15.01
CA TYR A 56 6.62 15.20 15.97
C TYR A 56 8.03 14.72 15.62
N LYS A 57 8.31 14.46 14.34
CA LYS A 57 9.64 14.08 13.85
C LYS A 57 10.67 15.20 14.10
N MET A 58 10.28 16.46 13.97
CA MET A 58 11.14 17.62 14.16
C MET A 58 11.34 18.01 15.63
N MET A 59 10.54 17.49 16.55
CA MET A 59 10.67 17.73 17.98
C MET A 59 11.96 17.13 18.54
N THR A 60 12.54 17.81 19.54
CA THR A 60 13.57 17.25 20.40
C THR A 60 12.98 16.14 21.31
N ASP A 61 13.83 15.33 21.93
CA ASP A 61 13.36 14.28 22.85
C ASP A 61 12.64 14.85 24.06
N ALA A 62 13.07 16.01 24.56
CA ALA A 62 12.39 16.73 25.65
C ALA A 62 10.96 17.14 25.22
N GLN A 63 10.80 17.75 24.05
CA GLN A 63 9.49 18.10 23.50
C GLN A 63 8.62 16.87 23.28
N ARG A 64 9.16 15.78 22.70
CA ARG A 64 8.42 14.51 22.52
C ARG A 64 7.94 13.91 23.83
N LYS A 65 8.75 14.00 24.90
CA LYS A 65 8.38 13.53 26.25
C LYS A 65 7.18 14.30 26.79
N VAL A 66 7.23 15.64 26.73
CA VAL A 66 6.12 16.51 27.19
C VAL A 66 4.87 16.27 26.34
N TYR A 67 5.00 16.28 25.03
CA TYR A 67 3.91 16.00 24.11
C TYR A 67 3.20 14.67 24.40
N ARG A 68 3.95 13.57 24.51
CA ARG A 68 3.39 12.24 24.81
C ARG A 68 2.65 12.22 26.15
N LYS A 69 3.26 12.83 27.19
CA LYS A 69 2.62 12.92 28.50
C LYS A 69 1.31 13.69 28.44
N ALA A 70 1.29 14.83 27.73
CA ALA A 70 0.11 15.66 27.58
C ALA A 70 -1.05 14.92 26.86
N ILE A 71 -0.79 14.28 25.75
CA ILE A 71 -1.85 13.58 24.98
C ILE A 71 -2.34 12.30 25.68
N GLN A 72 -1.47 11.60 26.45
CA GLN A 72 -1.86 10.41 27.20
C GLN A 72 -2.69 10.75 28.44
N ALA A 73 -2.26 11.74 29.21
CA ALA A 73 -2.96 12.20 30.41
C ALA A 73 -4.18 13.08 30.08
N LYS A 74 -4.30 13.57 28.83
CA LYS A 74 -5.26 14.60 28.43
C LYS A 74 -5.13 15.87 29.30
N ASP A 75 -3.92 16.15 29.75
CA ASP A 75 -3.58 17.29 30.58
C ASP A 75 -2.67 18.25 29.81
N TYR A 76 -3.14 19.43 29.56
CA TYR A 76 -2.48 20.46 28.78
C TYR A 76 -1.92 21.59 29.64
N HIS A 77 -1.84 21.39 30.97
CA HIS A 77 -1.28 22.31 31.94
C HIS A 77 0.02 21.82 32.57
N LEU A 78 0.66 20.81 31.97
CA LEU A 78 1.90 20.25 32.48
C LEU A 78 2.98 21.31 32.60
N SER A 79 3.61 21.36 33.80
CA SER A 79 4.84 22.13 34.00
C SER A 79 6.01 21.46 33.27
N ASP A 80 6.80 22.26 32.61
CA ASP A 80 8.01 21.81 31.89
C ASP A 80 9.04 22.93 31.83
N ASP A 81 10.30 22.57 31.59
CA ASP A 81 11.45 23.49 31.50
C ASP A 81 11.81 23.83 30.04
N LEU A 82 10.92 23.58 29.09
CA LEU A 82 11.17 23.86 27.68
C LEU A 82 11.22 25.37 27.39
N PRO A 83 12.07 25.82 26.45
CA PRO A 83 12.03 27.19 25.90
C PRO A 83 10.66 27.51 25.30
N MET A 84 10.27 28.79 25.32
CA MET A 84 8.96 29.25 24.86
C MET A 84 8.59 28.77 23.45
N ALA A 85 9.51 28.87 22.50
CA ALA A 85 9.29 28.39 21.14
C ALA A 85 9.00 26.87 21.10
N GLN A 86 9.72 26.09 21.89
CA GLN A 86 9.52 24.65 21.97
C GLN A 86 8.18 24.29 22.66
N LYS A 87 7.77 25.05 23.67
CA LYS A 87 6.41 24.91 24.25
C LYS A 87 5.33 25.19 23.22
N ALA A 88 5.49 26.27 22.46
CA ALA A 88 4.57 26.61 21.40
C ALA A 88 4.41 25.48 20.37
N ASP A 89 5.51 24.83 19.98
CA ASP A 89 5.48 23.67 19.07
C ASP A 89 4.74 22.47 19.64
N VAL A 90 4.98 22.15 20.92
CA VAL A 90 4.30 21.04 21.61
C VAL A 90 2.79 21.24 21.63
N TRP A 91 2.33 22.42 22.08
CA TRP A 91 0.89 22.68 22.20
C TRP A 91 0.19 22.85 20.87
N GLU A 92 0.86 23.43 19.86
CA GLU A 92 0.34 23.46 18.50
C GLU A 92 0.12 22.05 17.94
N THR A 93 1.08 21.16 18.18
CA THR A 93 0.98 19.77 17.72
C THR A 93 -0.11 19.02 18.48
N ALA A 94 -0.23 19.24 19.80
CA ALA A 94 -1.29 18.65 20.62
C ALA A 94 -2.68 19.12 20.14
N TYR A 95 -2.83 20.41 19.79
CA TYR A 95 -4.07 20.93 19.21
C TYR A 95 -4.42 20.24 17.90
N GLN A 96 -3.46 20.11 16.98
CA GLN A 96 -3.66 19.39 15.72
C GLN A 96 -4.09 17.93 15.95
N PHE A 97 -3.56 17.28 16.99
CA PHE A 97 -3.90 15.90 17.35
C PHE A 97 -5.33 15.79 17.89
N VAL A 98 -5.76 16.68 18.79
CA VAL A 98 -7.16 16.73 19.29
C VAL A 98 -8.13 16.95 18.13
N GLN A 99 -7.81 17.87 17.22
CA GLN A 99 -8.61 18.09 16.00
C GLN A 99 -8.67 16.85 15.10
N TYR A 100 -7.54 16.12 14.97
CA TYR A 100 -7.52 14.87 14.22
C TYR A 100 -8.42 13.82 14.86
N GLN A 101 -8.35 13.63 16.19
CA GLN A 101 -9.16 12.64 16.89
C GLN A 101 -10.66 12.90 16.73
N TRP A 102 -11.07 14.18 16.74
CA TRP A 102 -12.45 14.57 16.47
C TRP A 102 -12.88 14.20 15.04
N VAL A 103 -12.13 14.61 14.04
CA VAL A 103 -12.43 14.31 12.63
C VAL A 103 -12.44 12.79 12.38
N ALA A 104 -11.57 12.04 13.04
CA ALA A 104 -11.51 10.58 12.99
C ALA A 104 -12.59 9.88 13.83
N LYS A 105 -13.55 10.64 14.42
CA LYS A 105 -14.64 10.14 15.28
C LYS A 105 -14.13 9.31 16.49
N LYS A 106 -12.96 9.66 17.02
CA LYS A 106 -12.35 9.02 18.21
C LYS A 106 -12.64 9.77 19.52
N LEU A 107 -13.29 10.90 19.44
CA LEU A 107 -13.73 11.70 20.60
C LEU A 107 -15.20 12.02 20.48
N GLU A 108 -15.89 12.01 21.63
CA GLU A 108 -17.22 12.57 21.76
C GLU A 108 -17.18 14.10 21.71
N LEU A 109 -18.28 14.74 21.32
CA LEU A 109 -18.34 16.20 21.17
C LEU A 109 -17.99 16.95 22.45
N LYS A 110 -18.40 16.42 23.60
CA LYS A 110 -18.11 17.01 24.92
C LYS A 110 -16.60 17.01 25.18
N ASP A 111 -15.96 15.87 25.02
CA ASP A 111 -14.51 15.69 25.26
C ASP A 111 -13.69 16.51 24.27
N TYR A 112 -14.10 16.56 23.00
CA TYR A 112 -13.46 17.40 22.00
C TYR A 112 -13.50 18.88 22.38
N ARG A 113 -14.65 19.40 22.79
CA ARG A 113 -14.79 20.81 23.18
C ARG A 113 -13.88 21.14 24.36
N GLN A 114 -13.91 20.29 25.39
CA GLN A 114 -13.07 20.48 26.58
C GLN A 114 -11.59 20.46 26.23
N GLN A 115 -11.11 19.37 25.61
CA GLN A 115 -9.69 19.23 25.27
C GLN A 115 -9.21 20.31 24.28
N SER A 116 -10.04 20.65 23.29
CA SER A 116 -9.72 21.71 22.33
C SER A 116 -9.56 23.06 23.00
N PHE A 117 -10.47 23.40 23.97
CA PHE A 117 -10.39 24.63 24.73
C PHE A 117 -9.14 24.67 25.63
N ASP A 118 -8.86 23.59 26.35
CA ASP A 118 -7.71 23.51 27.25
C ASP A 118 -6.37 23.64 26.52
N VAL A 119 -6.24 22.95 25.38
CA VAL A 119 -5.03 23.06 24.54
C VAL A 119 -4.88 24.47 23.96
N LEU A 120 -5.97 25.06 23.45
CA LEU A 120 -5.94 26.44 22.92
C LEU A 120 -5.57 27.44 24.00
N ARG A 121 -6.11 27.29 25.23
CA ARG A 121 -5.78 28.12 26.36
C ARG A 121 -4.28 28.00 26.72
N ALA A 122 -3.78 26.76 26.80
CA ALA A 122 -2.35 26.51 27.03
C ALA A 122 -1.48 27.16 25.93
N ARG A 123 -1.86 26.97 24.65
CA ARG A 123 -1.16 27.54 23.48
C ARG A 123 -1.18 29.07 23.46
N SER A 124 -2.31 29.69 23.80
CA SER A 124 -2.48 31.17 23.76
C SER A 124 -1.62 31.91 24.77
N GLY A 125 -1.14 31.23 25.82
CA GLY A 125 -0.18 31.77 26.77
C GLY A 125 1.19 32.06 26.16
N PHE A 126 1.49 31.55 24.97
CA PHE A 126 2.77 31.75 24.29
C PHE A 126 2.60 32.62 23.04
N LYS A 127 3.24 33.79 23.04
CA LYS A 127 3.25 34.72 21.90
C LYS A 127 4.18 34.27 20.78
N ASP A 128 4.93 33.18 21.00
CA ASP A 128 5.89 32.61 20.04
C ASP A 128 5.15 31.79 18.98
N LYS A 129 5.64 31.86 17.72
CA LYS A 129 5.09 31.07 16.60
C LYS A 129 5.54 29.61 16.59
N GLY A 130 6.55 29.28 17.43
CA GLY A 130 7.24 28.00 17.41
C GLY A 130 8.43 27.99 16.45
N SER A 131 9.26 26.95 16.54
CA SER A 131 10.51 26.79 15.79
C SER A 131 10.42 25.77 14.66
N ILE A 132 9.37 24.94 14.64
CA ILE A 132 9.20 23.88 13.62
C ILE A 132 8.65 24.49 12.33
N ALA A 133 9.44 24.37 11.27
CA ALA A 133 9.03 24.76 9.94
C ALA A 133 7.79 23.98 9.46
N GLU A 134 6.98 24.60 8.62
CA GLU A 134 5.85 23.90 8.00
C GLU A 134 6.34 22.77 7.09
N LEU A 135 5.48 21.77 6.93
CA LEU A 135 5.76 20.65 6.03
C LEU A 135 5.88 21.17 4.60
N SER A 136 7.03 20.92 3.97
CA SER A 136 7.25 21.21 2.57
C SER A 136 6.25 20.46 1.68
N GLU A 137 6.09 20.89 0.45
CA GLU A 137 5.21 20.25 -0.51
C GLU A 137 5.51 18.75 -0.63
N GLY A 138 4.47 17.95 -0.60
CA GLY A 138 4.56 16.51 -0.83
C GLY A 138 4.82 16.20 -2.30
N LYS A 139 5.15 14.95 -2.58
CA LYS A 139 5.27 14.45 -3.96
C LYS A 139 3.90 14.56 -4.65
N ASN A 140 3.86 15.27 -5.78
CA ASN A 140 2.61 15.51 -6.51
C ASN A 140 2.11 14.20 -7.17
N PRO A 141 0.92 13.69 -6.83
CA PRO A 141 0.40 12.44 -7.37
C PRO A 141 0.13 12.49 -8.89
N ILE A 142 -0.05 13.68 -9.48
CA ILE A 142 -0.19 13.82 -10.94
C ILE A 142 1.07 13.35 -11.67
N ARG A 143 2.24 13.42 -11.02
CA ARG A 143 3.52 12.94 -11.56
C ARG A 143 3.81 11.46 -11.28
N ALA A 144 2.89 10.74 -10.62
CA ALA A 144 3.00 9.29 -10.42
C ALA A 144 2.96 8.56 -11.78
N HIS A 145 3.43 7.30 -11.80
CA HIS A 145 3.30 6.41 -12.96
C HIS A 145 1.81 6.24 -13.36
N GLU A 146 1.58 5.81 -14.59
CA GLU A 146 0.22 5.52 -15.04
C GLU A 146 -0.36 4.28 -14.35
N SER A 147 -1.68 4.15 -14.29
CA SER A 147 -2.34 3.13 -13.47
C SER A 147 -2.34 1.73 -14.08
N LYS A 148 -2.29 1.64 -15.40
CA LYS A 148 -2.22 0.36 -16.11
C LYS A 148 -0.78 -0.10 -16.22
N ARG A 149 -0.56 -1.42 -16.17
CA ARG A 149 0.78 -2.01 -16.31
C ARG A 149 0.74 -3.17 -17.29
N LEU A 150 1.71 -3.19 -18.20
CA LEU A 150 2.06 -4.32 -19.03
C LEU A 150 3.43 -4.83 -18.60
N VAL A 151 3.58 -6.13 -18.43
CA VAL A 151 4.88 -6.78 -18.20
C VAL A 151 5.14 -7.78 -19.30
N MET A 152 6.34 -7.72 -19.88
CA MET A 152 6.86 -8.73 -20.78
C MET A 152 8.11 -9.31 -20.15
N GLY A 153 8.21 -10.63 -20.09
CA GLY A 153 9.31 -11.25 -19.38
C GLY A 153 9.49 -12.71 -19.69
N THR A 154 10.48 -13.28 -19.02
CA THR A 154 10.79 -14.70 -19.07
C THR A 154 11.07 -15.22 -17.68
N GLY A 155 10.99 -16.51 -17.50
CA GLY A 155 11.30 -17.16 -16.23
C GLY A 155 11.52 -18.64 -16.39
N GLU A 156 11.83 -19.27 -15.27
CA GLU A 156 12.00 -20.70 -15.12
C GLU A 156 11.20 -21.17 -13.92
N ARG A 157 10.47 -22.27 -14.08
CA ARG A 157 9.76 -22.95 -12.99
C ARG A 157 10.09 -24.43 -13.00
N ASN A 158 10.74 -24.90 -11.93
CA ASN A 158 11.17 -26.31 -11.79
C ASN A 158 12.00 -26.83 -12.97
N GLY A 159 12.87 -25.99 -13.57
CA GLY A 159 13.68 -26.35 -14.71
C GLY A 159 13.00 -26.09 -16.07
N GLU A 160 11.75 -25.70 -16.12
CA GLU A 160 11.01 -25.43 -17.35
C GLU A 160 10.95 -23.93 -17.63
N MET A 161 11.45 -23.51 -18.79
CA MET A 161 11.46 -22.13 -19.23
C MET A 161 10.07 -21.68 -19.72
N PHE A 162 9.69 -20.45 -19.37
CA PHE A 162 8.48 -19.81 -19.87
C PHE A 162 8.70 -18.36 -20.26
N GLU A 163 7.89 -17.89 -21.21
CA GLU A 163 7.71 -16.47 -21.50
C GLU A 163 6.41 -15.98 -20.82
N LYS A 164 6.43 -14.77 -20.29
CA LYS A 164 5.26 -14.21 -19.62
C LYS A 164 4.81 -12.89 -20.20
N LEU A 165 3.50 -12.74 -20.23
CA LEU A 165 2.80 -11.49 -20.50
C LEU A 165 1.84 -11.23 -19.35
N GLU A 166 2.02 -10.11 -18.65
CA GLU A 166 1.11 -9.70 -17.58
C GLU A 166 0.43 -8.37 -17.92
N LEU A 167 -0.87 -8.31 -17.75
CA LEU A 167 -1.66 -7.09 -17.91
C LEU A 167 -2.41 -6.79 -16.61
N ARG A 168 -2.12 -5.63 -16.03
CA ARG A 168 -2.85 -5.09 -14.89
C ARG A 168 -3.61 -3.82 -15.31
N PRO A 169 -4.94 -3.85 -15.39
CA PRO A 169 -5.73 -2.66 -15.75
C PRO A 169 -5.76 -1.57 -14.68
N ALA A 170 -5.54 -1.90 -13.39
CA ALA A 170 -5.47 -0.96 -12.25
C ALA A 170 -4.84 -1.65 -11.03
N TYR A 171 -4.17 -1.00 -10.14
CA TYR A 171 -3.81 0.40 -10.06
C TYR A 171 -2.32 0.52 -9.68
N GLN A 172 -1.87 -0.17 -8.58
CA GLN A 172 -0.55 -0.05 -7.98
C GLN A 172 -0.18 -1.34 -7.24
N SER A 173 1.08 -1.81 -7.34
CA SER A 173 1.67 -2.87 -6.50
C SER A 173 2.64 -2.30 -5.47
N LEU A 174 2.98 -3.08 -4.44
CA LEU A 174 3.90 -2.66 -3.37
C LEU A 174 5.30 -2.29 -3.87
N THR A 175 5.74 -2.91 -4.96
CA THR A 175 7.06 -2.70 -5.57
C THR A 175 7.06 -1.76 -6.77
N ASP A 176 5.91 -1.19 -7.14
CA ASP A 176 5.86 -0.15 -8.17
C ASP A 176 6.53 1.15 -7.71
N ASN A 177 6.74 2.08 -8.63
CA ASN A 177 7.24 3.41 -8.29
C ASN A 177 6.23 4.15 -7.41
N ASP A 178 6.51 4.31 -6.14
CA ASP A 178 5.64 4.96 -5.16
C ASP A 178 5.72 6.51 -5.15
N TYR A 179 6.34 7.13 -6.18
CA TYR A 179 6.38 8.57 -6.27
C TYR A 179 4.99 9.17 -6.42
N GLY A 180 4.57 9.98 -5.44
CA GLY A 180 3.24 10.60 -5.41
C GLY A 180 2.09 9.65 -5.02
N LEU A 181 2.39 8.40 -4.69
CA LEU A 181 1.45 7.38 -4.26
C LEU A 181 1.66 7.02 -2.78
N ILE A 182 0.76 6.24 -2.21
CA ILE A 182 0.84 5.83 -0.81
C ILE A 182 1.78 4.63 -0.69
N LYS A 183 2.92 4.82 -0.03
CA LYS A 183 3.87 3.73 0.26
C LYS A 183 3.22 2.64 1.11
N GLY A 184 3.31 1.40 0.65
CA GLY A 184 2.72 0.24 1.32
C GLY A 184 1.24 0.01 1.01
N ALA A 185 0.69 0.70 0.01
CA ALA A 185 -0.63 0.42 -0.54
C ALA A 185 -0.51 -0.35 -1.85
N GLN A 186 -1.35 -1.36 -2.04
CA GLN A 186 -1.52 -2.12 -3.27
C GLN A 186 -3.00 -2.25 -3.60
N ILE A 187 -3.32 -2.07 -4.86
CA ILE A 187 -4.62 -2.39 -5.44
C ILE A 187 -4.36 -2.92 -6.84
N ASN A 188 -4.42 -4.24 -6.99
CA ASN A 188 -4.43 -4.88 -8.29
C ASN A 188 -5.88 -5.28 -8.59
N PHE A 189 -6.36 -4.90 -9.76
CA PHE A 189 -7.70 -5.20 -10.23
C PHE A 189 -7.64 -5.78 -11.62
N LEU A 190 -8.24 -6.97 -11.80
CA LEU A 190 -8.23 -7.76 -13.03
C LEU A 190 -6.83 -8.01 -13.60
N ASN A 191 -5.85 -8.22 -12.72
CA ASN A 191 -4.48 -8.54 -13.12
C ASN A 191 -4.45 -9.94 -13.71
N GLN A 192 -3.82 -10.10 -14.87
CA GLN A 192 -3.76 -11.36 -15.60
C GLN A 192 -2.31 -11.66 -15.96
N GLU A 193 -1.85 -12.86 -15.66
CA GLU A 193 -0.55 -13.34 -16.11
C GLU A 193 -0.73 -14.56 -17.02
N TRP A 194 -0.26 -14.44 -18.24
CA TRP A 194 -0.23 -15.48 -19.24
C TRP A 194 1.19 -15.98 -19.40
N ARG A 195 1.37 -17.31 -19.49
CA ARG A 195 2.67 -17.96 -19.70
C ARG A 195 2.63 -18.88 -20.90
N TYR A 196 3.66 -18.78 -21.72
CA TYR A 196 3.94 -19.71 -22.79
C TYR A 196 5.13 -20.58 -22.39
N TYR A 197 4.91 -21.88 -22.26
CA TYR A 197 5.93 -22.85 -21.92
C TYR A 197 6.51 -23.45 -23.19
N ASN A 198 7.80 -23.19 -23.46
CA ASN A 198 8.46 -23.53 -24.71
C ASN A 198 8.52 -25.05 -24.93
N GLU A 199 8.82 -25.84 -23.89
CA GLU A 199 8.96 -27.29 -24.00
C GLU A 199 7.61 -28.01 -24.27
N ARG A 200 6.53 -27.46 -23.75
CA ARG A 200 5.17 -28.02 -23.88
C ARG A 200 4.37 -27.41 -25.05
N ASP A 201 4.91 -26.39 -25.71
CA ASP A 201 4.21 -25.59 -26.72
C ASP A 201 2.82 -25.18 -26.25
N LYS A 202 2.74 -24.62 -25.05
CA LYS A 202 1.45 -24.37 -24.38
C LYS A 202 1.35 -22.98 -23.77
N LEU A 203 0.35 -22.23 -24.22
CA LEU A 203 -0.07 -20.98 -23.61
C LEU A 203 -1.10 -21.25 -22.51
N VAL A 204 -0.89 -20.72 -21.30
CA VAL A 204 -1.77 -20.88 -20.16
C VAL A 204 -2.04 -19.56 -19.45
N LEU A 205 -3.23 -19.37 -18.94
CA LEU A 205 -3.49 -18.36 -17.93
C LEU A 205 -2.92 -18.89 -16.62
N HIS A 206 -1.85 -18.27 -16.12
CA HIS A 206 -1.17 -18.72 -14.91
C HIS A 206 -1.84 -18.17 -13.64
N GLU A 207 -2.15 -16.88 -13.66
CA GLU A 207 -2.78 -16.17 -12.55
C GLU A 207 -3.81 -15.17 -13.06
N PHE A 208 -4.91 -15.05 -12.34
CA PHE A 208 -5.92 -14.04 -12.55
C PHE A 208 -6.38 -13.46 -11.20
N ASP A 209 -5.84 -12.30 -10.84
CA ASP A 209 -6.31 -11.54 -9.69
C ASP A 209 -7.56 -10.77 -10.10
N ILE A 210 -8.71 -11.15 -9.58
CA ILE A 210 -9.93 -10.35 -9.71
C ILE A 210 -9.77 -9.08 -8.89
N LEU A 211 -9.25 -9.22 -7.67
CA LEU A 211 -8.99 -8.12 -6.76
C LEU A 211 -7.91 -8.52 -5.74
N ASN A 212 -6.84 -7.74 -5.66
CA ASN A 212 -5.84 -7.89 -4.61
C ASN A 212 -5.57 -6.53 -3.99
N ILE A 213 -5.98 -6.35 -2.74
CA ILE A 213 -5.81 -5.12 -1.97
C ILE A 213 -4.92 -5.42 -0.78
N ARG A 214 -3.87 -4.60 -0.60
CA ARG A 214 -3.01 -4.64 0.59
C ARG A 214 -2.79 -3.22 1.10
N SER A 215 -2.85 -3.05 2.41
CA SER A 215 -2.53 -1.81 3.09
C SER A 215 -1.56 -2.11 4.22
N ILE A 216 -0.28 -1.91 3.96
CA ILE A 216 0.80 -2.11 4.92
C ILE A 216 1.11 -0.77 5.58
N SER A 217 0.29 -0.42 6.58
CA SER A 217 0.31 0.87 7.26
C SER A 217 1.11 0.80 8.56
N PRO A 218 2.21 1.58 8.73
CA PRO A 218 3.06 1.47 9.90
C PRO A 218 2.40 2.04 11.14
N ILE A 219 2.50 1.31 12.23
CA ILE A 219 2.14 1.75 13.57
C ILE A 219 3.19 2.75 14.06
N ASP A 220 2.76 3.87 14.58
CA ASP A 220 3.61 4.85 15.24
C ASP A 220 3.06 5.23 16.63
N VAL A 221 3.76 6.13 17.32
CA VAL A 221 3.41 6.54 18.69
C VAL A 221 2.00 7.16 18.80
N MET A 222 1.53 7.82 17.74
CA MET A 222 0.27 8.57 17.74
C MET A 222 -0.84 7.83 17.00
N PHE A 223 -0.46 7.10 15.95
CA PHE A 223 -1.40 6.44 15.05
C PHE A 223 -1.14 4.94 15.06
N LYS A 224 -2.20 4.18 15.29
CA LYS A 224 -2.16 2.71 15.30
C LYS A 224 -3.08 2.18 14.21
N PRO A 225 -2.73 2.40 12.92
CA PRO A 225 -3.51 1.85 11.84
C PRO A 225 -3.36 0.33 11.83
N THR A 226 -4.41 -0.37 11.44
CA THR A 226 -4.35 -1.79 11.16
C THR A 226 -3.87 -1.98 9.73
N SER A 227 -2.88 -2.84 9.52
CA SER A 227 -2.54 -3.35 8.20
C SER A 227 -3.53 -4.46 7.84
N PHE A 228 -3.90 -4.56 6.57
CA PHE A 228 -4.84 -5.57 6.10
C PHE A 228 -4.53 -5.99 4.67
N GLN A 229 -5.04 -7.15 4.30
CA GLN A 229 -5.07 -7.61 2.91
C GLN A 229 -6.37 -8.34 2.60
N LEU A 230 -6.75 -8.25 1.34
CA LEU A 230 -7.88 -8.95 0.74
C LEU A 230 -7.45 -9.40 -0.65
N ASP A 231 -7.67 -10.66 -0.95
CA ASP A 231 -7.30 -11.26 -2.22
C ASP A 231 -8.41 -12.16 -2.73
N LEU A 232 -8.77 -11.98 -4.00
CA LEU A 232 -9.70 -12.82 -4.73
C LEU A 232 -9.07 -13.15 -6.08
N ASN A 233 -8.66 -14.39 -6.25
CA ASN A 233 -7.89 -14.81 -7.41
C ASN A 233 -8.28 -16.19 -7.93
N VAL A 234 -7.79 -16.50 -9.13
CA VAL A 234 -7.78 -17.84 -9.71
C VAL A 234 -6.37 -18.13 -10.17
N ASN A 235 -5.73 -19.11 -9.54
CA ASN A 235 -4.34 -19.47 -9.83
C ASN A 235 -4.25 -20.89 -10.40
N ARG A 236 -3.24 -21.10 -11.24
CA ARG A 236 -2.87 -22.42 -11.68
C ARG A 236 -2.04 -23.09 -10.59
N TRP A 237 -2.62 -24.09 -9.96
CA TRP A 237 -2.01 -24.86 -8.89
C TRP A 237 -1.57 -26.22 -9.39
N GLN A 238 -0.33 -26.61 -9.08
CA GLN A 238 0.19 -27.94 -9.36
C GLN A 238 0.05 -28.81 -8.12
N ASN A 239 -0.67 -29.93 -8.26
CA ASN A 239 -0.84 -30.88 -7.18
C ASN A 239 0.52 -31.57 -6.86
N PRO A 240 1.06 -31.41 -5.62
CA PRO A 240 2.36 -32.01 -5.29
C PRO A 240 2.38 -33.54 -5.33
N SER A 241 1.23 -34.20 -5.33
CA SER A 241 1.15 -35.67 -5.29
C SER A 241 1.34 -36.32 -6.67
N ASP A 242 0.75 -35.74 -7.72
CA ASP A 242 0.68 -36.33 -9.06
C ASP A 242 1.13 -35.35 -10.18
N GLU A 243 1.58 -34.15 -9.77
CA GLU A 243 2.04 -33.08 -10.67
C GLU A 243 0.97 -32.56 -11.65
N SER A 244 -0.29 -32.99 -11.47
CA SER A 244 -1.40 -32.48 -12.27
C SER A 244 -1.67 -31.00 -11.99
N GLU A 245 -2.00 -30.25 -13.02
CA GLU A 245 -2.25 -28.82 -12.93
C GLU A 245 -3.76 -28.54 -12.98
N HIS A 246 -4.23 -27.78 -12.00
CA HIS A 246 -5.63 -27.41 -11.85
C HIS A 246 -5.77 -25.92 -11.61
N TYR A 247 -6.92 -25.35 -11.99
CA TYR A 247 -7.28 -24.00 -11.56
C TYR A 247 -7.95 -24.05 -10.18
N VAL A 248 -7.47 -23.19 -9.30
CA VAL A 248 -8.00 -23.02 -7.95
C VAL A 248 -8.36 -21.56 -7.75
N GLY A 249 -9.65 -21.32 -7.57
CA GLY A 249 -10.12 -20.02 -7.10
C GLY A 249 -9.93 -19.89 -5.61
N SER A 250 -9.43 -18.74 -5.12
CA SER A 250 -9.29 -18.51 -3.70
C SER A 250 -9.75 -17.11 -3.28
N PHE A 251 -10.27 -17.05 -2.06
CA PHE A 251 -10.56 -15.82 -1.35
C PHE A 251 -9.77 -15.79 -0.07
N MET A 252 -9.03 -14.70 0.15
CA MET A 252 -8.22 -14.50 1.35
C MET A 252 -8.52 -13.14 1.96
N VAL A 253 -8.62 -13.13 3.30
CA VAL A 253 -8.69 -11.90 4.09
C VAL A 253 -7.75 -12.02 5.27
N GLY A 254 -7.02 -10.93 5.55
CA GLY A 254 -6.08 -10.91 6.65
C GLY A 254 -5.90 -9.53 7.27
N GLY A 255 -5.32 -9.54 8.46
CA GLY A 255 -5.03 -8.33 9.21
C GLY A 255 -3.84 -8.48 10.14
N GLY A 256 -3.25 -7.35 10.48
CA GLY A 256 -2.08 -7.33 11.36
C GLY A 256 -1.49 -5.95 11.52
N GLY A 257 -0.17 -5.87 11.59
CA GLY A 257 0.54 -4.62 11.82
C GLY A 257 1.80 -4.49 10.98
N ALA A 258 2.26 -3.26 10.85
CA ALA A 258 3.52 -2.94 10.21
C ALA A 258 4.31 -1.94 11.07
N PHE A 259 5.62 -1.91 10.88
CA PHE A 259 6.53 -1.05 11.60
C PHE A 259 7.64 -0.54 10.66
N ASP A 260 7.87 0.77 10.63
CA ASP A 260 9.00 1.35 9.91
C ASP A 260 10.27 1.21 10.76
N PHE A 261 11.12 0.23 10.43
CA PHE A 261 12.42 0.04 11.06
C PHE A 261 13.38 1.19 10.70
N SER A 262 13.29 1.68 9.47
CA SER A 262 13.97 2.87 8.99
C SER A 262 13.10 3.60 7.95
N GLU A 263 13.57 4.73 7.43
CA GLU A 263 12.89 5.43 6.32
C GLU A 263 12.76 4.57 5.06
N ASN A 264 13.67 3.61 4.90
CA ASN A 264 13.77 2.76 3.72
C ASN A 264 13.20 1.35 3.92
N LEU A 265 13.02 0.89 5.17
CA LEU A 265 12.64 -0.47 5.50
C LEU A 265 11.39 -0.51 6.38
N ARG A 266 10.34 -1.16 5.90
CA ARG A 266 9.11 -1.48 6.62
C ARG A 266 8.97 -2.96 6.80
N LEU A 267 8.80 -3.41 8.03
CA LEU A 267 8.48 -4.79 8.39
C LEU A 267 7.00 -4.92 8.67
N PHE A 268 6.41 -6.07 8.35
CA PHE A 268 5.00 -6.33 8.64
C PHE A 268 4.75 -7.80 8.98
N ALA A 269 3.63 -8.02 9.68
CA ALA A 269 3.10 -9.34 9.97
C ALA A 269 1.58 -9.31 9.83
N LEU A 270 1.02 -10.23 9.04
CA LEU A 270 -0.43 -10.37 8.81
C LEU A 270 -0.84 -11.81 9.07
N VAL A 271 -1.96 -12.00 9.76
CA VAL A 271 -2.61 -13.31 9.91
C VAL A 271 -3.74 -13.36 8.89
N ASN A 272 -3.77 -14.42 8.09
CA ASN A 272 -4.68 -14.56 6.96
C ASN A 272 -5.54 -15.81 7.10
N ASN A 273 -6.78 -15.67 6.69
CA ASN A 273 -7.69 -16.80 6.44
C ASN A 273 -7.92 -16.89 4.94
N ARG A 274 -7.74 -18.08 4.38
CA ARG A 274 -7.95 -18.38 2.97
C ARG A 274 -8.97 -19.48 2.82
N LEU A 275 -9.89 -19.31 1.88
CA LEU A 275 -10.81 -20.34 1.39
C LEU A 275 -10.52 -20.57 -0.08
N GLY A 276 -10.36 -21.82 -0.50
CA GLY A 276 -10.10 -22.15 -1.88
C GLY A 276 -11.06 -23.22 -2.39
N TYR A 277 -11.35 -23.15 -3.70
CA TYR A 277 -12.19 -24.09 -4.42
C TYR A 277 -11.59 -24.38 -5.80
N GLY A 278 -11.54 -25.66 -6.17
CA GLY A 278 -11.01 -26.03 -7.49
C GLY A 278 -10.87 -27.51 -7.74
N GLY A 279 -10.50 -27.88 -8.93
CA GLY A 279 -10.20 -29.26 -9.31
C GLY A 279 -8.94 -29.80 -8.62
N GLY A 280 -8.81 -31.13 -8.55
CA GLY A 280 -7.65 -31.78 -7.90
C GLY A 280 -7.60 -31.68 -6.37
N ILE A 281 -8.58 -31.05 -5.73
CA ILE A 281 -8.70 -30.89 -4.29
C ILE A 281 -9.74 -31.88 -3.76
N ALA A 282 -9.45 -32.61 -2.67
CA ALA A 282 -10.42 -33.46 -2.01
C ALA A 282 -11.65 -32.62 -1.57
N HIS A 283 -12.85 -33.04 -1.94
CA HIS A 283 -14.10 -32.32 -1.78
C HIS A 283 -14.12 -30.92 -2.49
N ASN A 284 -13.24 -30.70 -3.47
CA ASN A 284 -13.10 -29.47 -4.27
C ASN A 284 -12.89 -28.20 -3.43
N SER A 285 -12.55 -28.28 -2.16
CA SER A 285 -12.39 -27.11 -1.30
C SER A 285 -11.34 -27.32 -0.20
N TYR A 286 -10.71 -26.20 0.22
CA TYR A 286 -9.86 -26.16 1.42
C TYR A 286 -10.05 -24.85 2.16
N GLY A 287 -9.78 -24.89 3.47
CA GLY A 287 -9.59 -23.72 4.31
C GLY A 287 -8.14 -23.68 4.80
N ALA A 288 -7.57 -22.50 4.92
CA ALA A 288 -6.21 -22.34 5.42
C ALA A 288 -6.06 -21.11 6.32
N LEU A 289 -5.13 -21.23 7.27
CA LEU A 289 -4.62 -20.13 8.09
C LEU A 289 -3.16 -19.94 7.76
N SER A 290 -2.74 -18.70 7.50
CA SER A 290 -1.34 -18.39 7.25
C SER A 290 -0.88 -17.17 8.05
N LEU A 291 0.44 -17.07 8.23
CA LEU A 291 1.13 -15.92 8.80
C LEU A 291 2.05 -15.35 7.72
N ASP A 292 1.73 -14.17 7.21
CA ASP A 292 2.56 -13.47 6.23
C ASP A 292 3.52 -12.51 6.97
N LEU A 293 4.81 -12.83 6.93
CA LEU A 293 5.88 -12.01 7.48
C LEU A 293 6.65 -11.38 6.33
N GLY A 294 6.72 -10.06 6.27
CA GLY A 294 7.34 -9.41 5.14
C GLY A 294 8.18 -8.19 5.47
N ALA A 295 9.05 -7.87 4.51
CA ALA A 295 9.93 -6.71 4.51
C ALA A 295 9.78 -5.94 3.19
N LEU A 296 9.34 -4.70 3.28
CA LEU A 296 9.21 -3.78 2.15
C LEU A 296 10.33 -2.74 2.21
N PHE A 297 11.17 -2.76 1.17
CA PHE A 297 12.31 -1.87 1.04
C PHE A 297 12.11 -0.85 -0.08
N SER A 298 12.52 0.43 0.16
CA SER A 298 12.44 1.53 -0.81
C SER A 298 13.67 2.42 -0.65
N TRP A 299 14.56 2.41 -1.63
CA TRP A 299 15.76 3.26 -1.63
C TRP A 299 16.08 3.76 -3.03
N ASN A 300 16.10 5.07 -3.22
CA ASN A 300 16.28 5.69 -4.53
C ASN A 300 15.33 5.06 -5.58
N ASN A 301 15.91 4.44 -6.62
CA ASN A 301 15.18 3.78 -7.70
C ASN A 301 14.86 2.30 -7.41
N TRP A 302 15.25 1.77 -6.25
CA TRP A 302 15.02 0.37 -5.88
C TRP A 302 13.77 0.22 -5.02
N ARG A 303 12.97 -0.77 -5.33
CA ARG A 303 11.88 -1.29 -4.50
C ARG A 303 12.07 -2.79 -4.36
N ALA A 304 11.89 -3.30 -3.15
CA ALA A 304 11.94 -4.74 -2.95
C ALA A 304 10.91 -5.16 -1.92
N LEU A 305 10.37 -6.36 -2.11
CA LEU A 305 9.47 -7.04 -1.20
C LEU A 305 10.03 -8.45 -0.97
N PHE A 306 10.12 -8.86 0.29
CA PHE A 306 10.45 -10.23 0.68
C PHE A 306 9.42 -10.71 1.67
N GLU A 307 8.91 -11.92 1.47
CA GLU A 307 7.83 -12.49 2.28
C GLU A 307 8.10 -13.96 2.59
N ILE A 308 7.67 -14.37 3.78
CA ILE A 308 7.62 -15.77 4.21
C ILE A 308 6.22 -16.02 4.72
N GLU A 309 5.52 -16.96 4.12
CA GLU A 309 4.14 -17.31 4.44
C GLU A 309 4.01 -18.81 4.78
N PRO A 310 4.24 -19.22 6.05
CA PRO A 310 3.82 -20.52 6.52
C PRO A 310 2.29 -20.61 6.53
N GLN A 311 1.76 -21.69 5.96
CA GLN A 311 0.33 -21.96 5.83
C GLN A 311 -0.03 -23.34 6.34
N ILE A 312 -1.05 -23.41 7.19
CA ILE A 312 -1.69 -24.64 7.65
C ILE A 312 -3.07 -24.72 6.98
N ALA A 313 -3.38 -25.82 6.33
CA ALA A 313 -4.61 -26.02 5.60
C ALA A 313 -5.35 -27.29 6.04
N THR A 314 -6.68 -27.31 5.81
CA THR A 314 -7.53 -28.49 6.05
C THR A 314 -7.16 -29.65 5.13
N GLN A 315 -6.66 -29.34 3.94
CA GLN A 315 -6.14 -30.33 2.98
C GLN A 315 -4.62 -30.38 3.06
N LYS A 316 -4.07 -31.57 3.25
CA LYS A 316 -2.64 -31.78 3.48
C LYS A 316 -1.76 -31.21 2.34
N ASN A 317 -2.20 -31.33 1.09
CA ASN A 317 -1.45 -30.82 -0.07
C ASN A 317 -1.36 -29.30 -0.13
N PHE A 318 -2.13 -28.56 0.68
CA PHE A 318 -2.10 -27.12 0.82
C PHE A 318 -1.37 -26.62 2.09
N GLN A 319 -0.80 -27.55 2.88
CA GLN A 319 0.14 -27.19 3.95
C GLN A 319 1.48 -26.87 3.31
N GLN A 320 1.96 -25.64 3.46
CA GLN A 320 3.16 -25.20 2.78
C GLN A 320 3.84 -24.06 3.51
N ILE A 321 5.09 -23.82 3.17
CA ILE A 321 5.79 -22.58 3.46
C ILE A 321 6.15 -21.96 2.12
N LYS A 322 5.67 -20.75 1.88
CA LYS A 322 5.97 -20.00 0.68
C LYS A 322 6.98 -18.91 1.03
N TYR A 323 8.03 -18.79 0.24
CA TYR A 323 9.00 -17.69 0.25
C TYR A 323 8.83 -16.94 -1.07
N ASN A 324 8.65 -15.64 -0.98
CA ASN A 324 8.50 -14.78 -2.14
C ASN A 324 9.45 -13.60 -2.06
N GLY A 325 10.07 -13.25 -3.18
CA GLY A 325 10.95 -12.11 -3.27
C GLY A 325 10.76 -11.39 -4.60
N GLU A 326 10.66 -10.08 -4.56
CA GLU A 326 10.63 -9.26 -5.76
C GLU A 326 11.53 -8.04 -5.57
N ILE A 327 12.38 -7.76 -6.56
CA ILE A 327 13.20 -6.55 -6.63
C ILE A 327 12.87 -5.84 -7.93
N ASN A 328 12.52 -4.56 -7.84
CA ASN A 328 12.17 -3.71 -8.97
C ASN A 328 13.11 -2.50 -9.03
N TYR A 329 13.73 -2.27 -10.19
CA TYR A 329 14.53 -1.10 -10.49
C TYR A 329 13.77 -0.14 -11.42
N ILE A 330 13.52 1.06 -10.93
CA ILE A 330 12.79 2.12 -11.64
C ILE A 330 13.75 2.83 -12.59
N ILE A 331 13.54 2.66 -13.90
CA ILE A 331 14.33 3.31 -14.95
C ILE A 331 13.83 4.72 -15.19
N THR A 332 12.52 4.85 -15.39
CA THR A 332 11.83 6.14 -15.55
C THR A 332 10.53 6.12 -14.76
N LYS A 333 9.74 7.19 -14.86
CA LYS A 333 8.40 7.25 -14.26
C LYS A 333 7.53 6.04 -14.70
N ASP A 334 7.61 5.66 -15.97
CA ASP A 334 6.72 4.68 -16.58
C ASP A 334 7.41 3.36 -17.01
N TRP A 335 8.72 3.20 -16.70
CA TRP A 335 9.47 1.99 -17.02
C TRP A 335 10.25 1.47 -15.83
N SER A 336 10.20 0.16 -15.61
CA SER A 336 11.02 -0.52 -14.61
C SER A 336 11.35 -1.95 -15.02
N ILE A 337 12.38 -2.54 -14.41
CA ILE A 337 12.76 -3.94 -14.57
C ILE A 337 12.57 -4.61 -13.21
N ALA A 338 11.89 -5.75 -13.20
CA ALA A 338 11.65 -6.54 -11.99
C ALA A 338 12.26 -7.92 -12.10
N LEU A 339 12.93 -8.34 -11.03
CA LEU A 339 13.38 -9.71 -10.78
C LEU A 339 12.48 -10.29 -9.69
N GLY A 340 11.85 -11.42 -9.97
CA GLY A 340 11.01 -12.17 -9.04
C GLY A 340 11.61 -13.54 -8.73
N GLY A 341 11.34 -14.03 -7.52
CA GLY A 341 11.65 -15.38 -7.11
C GLY A 341 10.61 -15.92 -6.15
N GLU A 342 10.21 -17.17 -6.34
CA GLU A 342 9.30 -17.88 -5.48
C GLU A 342 9.86 -19.27 -5.14
N PHE A 343 9.78 -19.63 -3.87
CA PHE A 343 10.09 -20.98 -3.42
C PHE A 343 8.93 -21.46 -2.53
N ILE A 344 8.37 -22.61 -2.84
CA ILE A 344 7.29 -23.24 -2.08
C ILE A 344 7.77 -24.62 -1.61
N ASP A 345 7.76 -24.85 -0.31
CA ASP A 345 7.89 -26.18 0.27
C ASP A 345 6.51 -26.68 0.71
N ALA A 346 5.98 -27.67 -0.01
CA ALA A 346 4.69 -28.29 0.25
C ALA A 346 4.89 -29.78 0.56
N ASN A 347 4.89 -30.14 1.85
CA ASN A 347 5.02 -31.52 2.32
C ASN A 347 6.29 -32.24 1.80
N GLY A 348 7.43 -31.54 1.72
CA GLY A 348 8.71 -32.06 1.27
C GLY A 348 8.86 -32.14 -0.25
N LYS A 349 7.91 -31.60 -0.99
CA LYS A 349 8.08 -31.29 -2.43
C LYS A 349 8.26 -29.80 -2.63
N ASN A 350 9.29 -29.45 -3.38
CA ASN A 350 9.68 -28.06 -3.58
C ASN A 350 9.29 -27.59 -4.99
N THR A 351 8.79 -26.38 -5.07
CA THR A 351 8.62 -25.63 -6.31
C THR A 351 9.53 -24.42 -6.26
N GLN A 352 10.29 -24.21 -7.32
CA GLN A 352 11.18 -23.05 -7.46
C GLN A 352 10.80 -22.30 -8.73
N GLU A 353 10.79 -20.99 -8.62
CA GLU A 353 10.51 -20.13 -9.76
C GLU A 353 11.37 -18.87 -9.69
N TYR A 354 11.90 -18.48 -10.86
CA TYR A 354 12.59 -17.20 -11.04
C TYR A 354 12.07 -16.53 -12.29
N SER A 355 11.94 -15.21 -12.27
CA SER A 355 11.46 -14.47 -13.42
C SER A 355 12.13 -13.11 -13.55
N LEU A 356 12.28 -12.64 -14.78
CA LEU A 356 12.73 -11.29 -15.12
C LEU A 356 11.69 -10.66 -16.03
N GLY A 357 11.29 -9.43 -15.75
CA GLY A 357 10.26 -8.73 -16.53
C GLY A 357 10.54 -7.26 -16.70
N LEU A 358 10.28 -6.75 -17.90
CA LEU A 358 10.22 -5.33 -18.20
C LEU A 358 8.78 -4.85 -17.99
N ARG A 359 8.60 -3.84 -17.15
CA ARG A 359 7.31 -3.23 -16.79
C ARG A 359 7.13 -1.91 -17.50
N TYR A 360 5.99 -1.74 -18.12
CA TYR A 360 5.56 -0.48 -18.74
C TYR A 360 4.22 -0.02 -18.16
N TYR A 361 4.18 1.22 -17.70
CA TYR A 361 2.99 1.85 -17.12
C TYR A 361 2.39 2.85 -18.11
N PHE A 362 1.09 2.75 -18.41
CA PHE A 362 0.42 3.52 -19.46
C PHE A 362 -1.03 3.93 -19.13
#